data_5939e0a92814dbc4019bf9e4aeba9c7f
#
_entry.id   5939e0a92814dbc4019bf9e4aeba9c7f
#
_cell.length_a   1.000
_cell.length_b   1.000
_cell.length_c   1.000
_cell.angle_alpha   90.00
_cell.angle_beta   90.00
_cell.angle_gamma   90.00
#
_symmetry.space_group_name_H-M   'P 1'
#
loop_
_entity.id
_entity.type
_entity.pdbx_description
1 polymer ?
#
loop_
_entity_poly.entity_id
_entity_poly.type
_entity_poly.pdbx_seq_one_letter_code
_entity_poly.pdbx_strand_id
1 'polypeptide(L)'
;MKKYFKREYLIEELGLPDSLCNEYFIEDTIDGVDCGIVDHTLIFRDIDGKTYRTSYDVPDEPLGGWEPWECEEEVECQEVVPVKTIKWVDADKQHK
;
A
#
# COMPACT_ATOMS: atom_id res chain seq x y z
N MET A 1 7.15 4.14 13.87
CA MET A 1 7.84 5.40 13.62
C MET A 1 7.50 5.90 12.23
N LYS A 2 7.25 7.19 12.09
CA LYS A 2 6.90 7.76 10.79
C LYS A 2 8.14 8.18 10.03
N LYS A 3 8.06 8.07 8.72
CA LYS A 3 9.13 8.48 7.84
C LYS A 3 8.53 9.09 6.59
N TYR A 4 9.17 10.10 6.04
CA TYR A 4 8.71 10.75 4.83
C TYR A 4 9.61 10.32 3.68
N PHE A 5 8.99 9.82 2.62
CA PHE A 5 9.69 9.41 1.41
C PHE A 5 9.30 10.35 0.29
N LYS A 6 10.24 10.66 -0.57
CA LYS A 6 9.90 11.45 -1.74
C LYS A 6 9.06 10.61 -2.68
N ARG A 7 8.03 11.21 -3.24
CA ARG A 7 7.16 10.51 -4.19
C ARG A 7 7.98 9.90 -5.32
N GLU A 8 8.93 10.65 -5.82
CA GLU A 8 9.78 10.19 -6.90
C GLU A 8 10.51 8.90 -6.53
N TYR A 9 10.99 8.82 -5.30
CA TYR A 9 11.67 7.63 -4.82
C TYR A 9 10.72 6.43 -4.79
N LEU A 10 9.52 6.63 -4.27
CA LEU A 10 8.56 5.53 -4.18
C LEU A 10 8.19 5.00 -5.57
N ILE A 11 8.02 5.88 -6.52
CA ILE A 11 7.56 5.49 -7.85
C ILE A 11 8.70 5.00 -8.73
N GLU A 12 9.81 5.70 -8.75
CA GLU A 12 10.90 5.36 -9.66
C GLU A 12 11.87 4.33 -9.09
N GLU A 13 12.19 4.42 -7.82
CA GLU A 13 13.14 3.49 -7.23
C GLU A 13 12.47 2.20 -6.78
N LEU A 14 11.33 2.30 -6.14
CA LEU A 14 10.62 1.14 -5.63
C LEU A 14 9.53 0.62 -6.56
N GLY A 15 9.19 1.39 -7.59
CA GLY A 15 8.18 0.96 -8.56
C GLY A 15 6.77 0.87 -8.01
N LEU A 16 6.48 1.58 -6.93
CA LEU A 16 5.17 1.51 -6.29
C LEU A 16 4.17 2.41 -7.00
N PRO A 17 2.90 2.09 -6.95
CA PRO A 17 2.26 0.94 -6.29
C PRO A 17 2.14 -0.28 -7.18
N ASP A 18 2.91 -0.40 -8.24
CA ASP A 18 2.85 -1.52 -9.15
C ASP A 18 3.31 -2.79 -8.44
N SER A 19 2.50 -3.84 -8.54
CA SER A 19 2.80 -5.10 -7.88
C SER A 19 3.48 -6.12 -8.79
N LEU A 20 3.48 -5.88 -10.09
CA LEU A 20 3.99 -6.84 -11.05
C LEU A 20 5.51 -6.95 -10.95
N CYS A 21 5.99 -8.15 -10.61
CA CYS A 21 7.43 -8.41 -10.49
C CYS A 21 8.13 -7.42 -9.56
N ASN A 22 7.42 -6.97 -8.55
CA ASN A 22 7.97 -5.94 -7.65
C ASN A 22 8.21 -6.52 -6.26
N GLU A 23 9.49 -6.70 -5.92
CA GLU A 23 9.86 -7.27 -4.63
C GLU A 23 9.60 -6.32 -3.47
N TYR A 24 9.42 -5.03 -3.74
CA TYR A 24 9.14 -4.06 -2.69
C TYR A 24 7.66 -3.93 -2.36
N PHE A 25 6.82 -4.46 -3.22
CA PHE A 25 5.38 -4.46 -2.99
C PHE A 25 5.00 -5.63 -2.08
N ILE A 26 4.24 -5.35 -1.03
CA ILE A 26 3.78 -6.42 -0.15
C ILE A 26 2.27 -6.60 -0.26
N GLU A 27 1.52 -5.52 -0.10
CA GLU A 27 0.07 -5.63 -0.08
C GLU A 27 -0.57 -4.30 -0.43
N ASP A 28 -1.69 -4.35 -1.15
CA ASP A 28 -2.47 -3.16 -1.49
C ASP A 28 -3.92 -3.51 -1.24
N THR A 29 -4.52 -2.79 -0.30
CA THR A 29 -5.90 -3.05 0.11
C THR A 29 -6.77 -1.85 -0.23
N ILE A 30 -7.94 -2.10 -0.79
CA ILE A 30 -8.91 -1.05 -1.05
C ILE A 30 -9.72 -0.84 0.22
N ASP A 31 -9.65 0.37 0.77
CA ASP A 31 -10.34 0.69 2.02
C ASP A 31 -11.76 1.18 1.78
N GLY A 32 -12.02 1.77 0.63
CA GLY A 32 -13.35 2.27 0.35
C GLY A 32 -13.39 3.03 -0.96
N VAL A 33 -14.61 3.30 -1.40
CA VAL A 33 -14.87 4.10 -2.60
C VAL A 33 -15.86 5.17 -2.22
N ASP A 34 -15.53 6.42 -2.50
CA ASP A 34 -16.40 7.53 -2.18
C ASP A 34 -16.34 8.56 -3.30
N CYS A 35 -17.51 8.87 -3.86
CA CYS A 35 -17.63 9.88 -4.91
C CYS A 35 -16.67 9.63 -6.08
N GLY A 36 -16.50 8.35 -6.45
CA GLY A 36 -15.64 8.02 -7.57
C GLY A 36 -14.17 8.00 -7.26
N ILE A 37 -13.80 8.08 -5.98
CA ILE A 37 -12.42 8.03 -5.54
C ILE A 37 -12.20 6.75 -4.75
N VAL A 38 -11.17 6.00 -5.10
CA VAL A 38 -10.86 4.74 -4.44
C VAL A 38 -9.68 4.96 -3.49
N ASP A 39 -9.90 4.67 -2.22
CA ASP A 39 -8.85 4.80 -1.20
C ASP A 39 -8.13 3.48 -1.01
N HIS A 40 -6.82 3.52 -1.02
CA HIS A 40 -5.97 2.34 -0.89
C HIS A 40 -5.05 2.46 0.32
N THR A 41 -4.75 1.33 0.93
CA THR A 41 -3.67 1.22 1.91
C THR A 41 -2.61 0.33 1.30
N LEU A 42 -1.40 0.82 1.26
CA LEU A 42 -0.28 0.14 0.63
C LEU A 42 0.76 -0.23 1.69
N ILE A 43 1.21 -1.48 1.65
CA ILE A 43 2.31 -1.94 2.50
C ILE A 43 3.46 -2.33 1.58
N PHE A 44 4.62 -1.77 1.85
CA PHE A 44 5.78 -1.99 1.01
C PHE A 44 7.04 -2.15 1.84
N ARG A 45 8.08 -2.68 1.22
CA ARG A 45 9.39 -2.84 1.87
C ARG A 45 10.37 -1.88 1.22
N ASP A 46 11.10 -1.16 2.06
CA ASP A 46 12.15 -0.28 1.56
C ASP A 46 13.42 -1.08 1.29
N ILE A 47 14.35 -0.46 0.62
CA ILE A 47 15.62 -1.11 0.27
C ILE A 47 16.37 -1.59 1.51
N ASP A 48 16.23 -0.89 2.63
CA ASP A 48 16.90 -1.26 3.87
C ASP A 48 16.24 -2.44 4.59
N GLY A 49 15.17 -2.99 4.02
CA GLY A 49 14.50 -4.15 4.60
C GLY A 49 13.39 -3.81 5.56
N LYS A 50 13.18 -2.55 5.87
CA LYS A 50 12.10 -2.16 6.76
C LYS A 50 10.80 -2.05 5.98
N THR A 51 9.69 -2.32 6.66
CA THR A 51 8.37 -2.35 6.06
C THR A 51 7.57 -1.14 6.50
N TYR A 52 6.86 -0.53 5.58
CA TYR A 52 6.09 0.68 5.84
C TYR A 52 4.69 0.56 5.29
N ARG A 53 3.78 1.33 5.89
CA ARG A 53 2.40 1.44 5.45
C ARG A 53 2.12 2.88 5.07
N THR A 54 1.47 3.07 3.95
CA THR A 54 1.04 4.40 3.53
C THR A 54 -0.30 4.26 2.83
N SER A 55 -0.89 5.38 2.45
CA SER A 55 -2.16 5.36 1.75
C SER A 55 -2.09 6.24 0.52
N TYR A 56 -2.95 5.97 -0.44
CA TYR A 56 -3.09 6.81 -1.62
C TYR A 56 -4.51 6.66 -2.15
N ASP A 57 -4.93 7.60 -2.98
CA ASP A 57 -6.23 7.51 -3.60
C ASP A 57 -6.09 7.78 -5.09
N VAL A 58 -6.97 7.17 -5.87
CA VAL A 58 -6.99 7.35 -7.32
C VAL A 58 -8.45 7.38 -7.76
N PRO A 59 -8.74 8.01 -8.91
CA PRO A 59 -10.11 8.00 -9.41
C PRO A 59 -10.48 6.61 -9.88
N ASP A 60 -11.76 6.29 -9.73
CA ASP A 60 -12.30 4.99 -10.13
C ASP A 60 -12.53 4.90 -11.63
N GLU A 61 -12.39 5.99 -12.35
CA GLU A 61 -12.69 6.03 -13.79
C GLU A 61 -11.44 5.80 -14.62
N PRO A 62 -11.59 5.04 -15.73
CA PRO A 62 -10.42 4.78 -16.60
C PRO A 62 -9.81 6.07 -17.16
N LEU A 63 -10.61 7.08 -17.31
CA LEU A 63 -10.14 8.36 -17.82
C LEU A 63 -9.67 9.28 -16.70
N GLY A 64 -9.50 8.73 -15.51
CA GLY A 64 -9.25 9.45 -14.30
C GLY A 64 -8.25 10.56 -14.39
N GLY A 65 -8.13 11.35 -13.37
CA GLY A 65 -7.44 12.59 -13.41
C GLY A 65 -6.09 12.63 -12.75
N TRP A 66 -5.76 11.71 -11.87
CA TRP A 66 -4.49 11.82 -11.17
C TRP A 66 -3.91 10.46 -10.84
N GLU A 67 -2.61 10.47 -10.58
CA GLU A 67 -1.85 9.29 -10.20
C GLU A 67 -1.62 9.30 -8.70
N PRO A 68 -1.22 8.17 -8.12
CA PRO A 68 -0.95 8.12 -6.68
C PRO A 68 0.04 9.20 -6.28
N TRP A 69 -0.29 9.90 -5.21
CA TRP A 69 0.53 10.96 -4.62
C TRP A 69 0.89 12.07 -5.58
N GLU A 70 0.10 12.29 -6.61
CA GLU A 70 0.46 13.22 -7.69
C GLU A 70 0.73 14.64 -7.19
N CYS A 71 -0.01 15.09 -6.20
CA CYS A 71 0.15 16.45 -5.68
C CYS A 71 1.05 16.50 -4.46
N GLU A 72 1.72 15.41 -4.13
CA GLU A 72 2.55 15.36 -2.94
C GLU A 72 4.02 15.22 -3.32
N GLU A 73 4.86 16.05 -2.70
CA GLU A 73 6.28 15.95 -2.91
C GLU A 73 6.88 14.88 -2.01
N GLU A 74 6.36 14.77 -0.80
CA GLU A 74 6.78 13.76 0.16
C GLU A 74 5.57 13.02 0.67
N VAL A 75 5.73 11.72 0.91
CA VAL A 75 4.66 10.85 1.34
C VAL A 75 4.97 10.35 2.75
N GLU A 76 4.03 10.57 3.66
CA GLU A 76 4.19 10.10 5.02
C GLU A 76 3.92 8.61 5.09
N CYS A 77 4.85 7.86 5.66
CA CYS A 77 4.74 6.42 5.79
C CYS A 77 5.00 6.02 7.23
N GLN A 78 4.25 5.02 7.69
CA GLN A 78 4.37 4.51 9.06
C GLN A 78 5.10 3.19 9.02
N GLU A 79 6.20 3.09 9.77
CA GLU A 79 6.90 1.82 9.87
C GLU A 79 6.02 0.81 10.58
N VAL A 80 5.92 -0.39 10.02
CA VAL A 80 5.09 -1.46 10.57
C VAL A 80 5.90 -2.74 10.64
N VAL A 81 5.45 -3.65 11.51
CA VAL A 81 6.08 -4.94 11.63
C VAL A 81 4.99 -6.00 11.55
N PRO A 82 5.30 -7.19 11.03
CA PRO A 82 4.30 -8.24 10.97
C PRO A 82 3.97 -8.74 12.38
N VAL A 83 2.71 -9.01 12.59
CA VAL A 83 2.23 -9.50 13.87
C VAL A 83 1.51 -10.82 13.64
N LYS A 84 1.87 -11.82 14.42
CA LYS A 84 1.18 -13.10 14.35
C LYS A 84 -0.19 -12.94 14.98
N THR A 85 -1.21 -13.28 14.23
CA THR A 85 -2.58 -13.17 14.72
C THR A 85 -3.25 -14.53 14.74
N ILE A 86 -4.27 -14.64 15.60
CA ILE A 86 -5.07 -15.86 15.71
C ILE A 86 -6.38 -15.60 15.03
N LYS A 87 -6.75 -16.48 14.11
CA LYS A 87 -8.03 -16.40 13.42
C LYS A 87 -8.92 -17.55 13.87
N TRP A 88 -10.19 -17.26 13.94
CA TRP A 88 -11.19 -18.26 14.33
C TRP A 88 -11.90 -18.73 13.08
N VAL A 89 -11.91 -20.03 12.86
CA VAL A 89 -12.58 -20.64 11.70
C VAL A 89 -13.49 -21.73 12.20
N ASP A 90 -14.40 -22.14 11.33
CA ASP A 90 -15.30 -23.25 11.68
C ASP A 90 -14.50 -24.52 11.91
N ALA A 91 -14.88 -25.26 12.92
CA ALA A 91 -14.15 -26.47 13.31
C ALA A 91 -14.09 -27.49 12.17
N ASP A 92 -15.15 -27.60 11.40
CA ASP A 92 -15.20 -28.57 10.32
C ASP A 92 -14.34 -28.16 9.13
N LYS A 93 -13.86 -26.95 9.09
CA LYS A 93 -12.97 -26.49 8.02
C LYS A 93 -11.52 -26.52 8.41
N GLN A 94 -11.21 -26.85 9.63
CA GLN A 94 -9.87 -26.75 10.16
C GLN A 94 -9.05 -28.03 10.07
N HIS A 95 -9.65 -29.10 9.67
CA HIS A 95 -8.96 -30.39 9.64
C HIS A 95 -7.95 -30.45 8.49
N LYS A 96 -7.07 -31.38 8.61
CA LYS A 96 -6.02 -31.63 7.59
C LYS A 96 -6.51 -32.52 6.55
#